data_304af9fcae0406f08d8bb343ebe33a9a
#
_entry.id   304af9fcae0406f08d8bb343ebe33a9a
#
_cell.length_a   1.000
_cell.length_b   1.000
_cell.length_c   1.000
_cell.angle_alpha   90.00
_cell.angle_beta   90.00
_cell.angle_gamma   90.00
#
_symmetry.space_group_name_H-M   'P 1'
#
loop_
_entity.id
_entity.type
_entity.pdbx_description
1 polymer ?
#
loop_
_entity_poly.entity_id
_entity_poly.type
_entity_poly.pdbx_seq_one_letter_code
_entity_poly.pdbx_strand_id
1 'polypeptide(L)'
;MRVLALDVGTKRIGVAYADTAVRIAIPRGMIPVDGNELAAIAKQYRLEKADCIVSGRPRNNSGEETRQTQMVQDFIESLQNYFAENGQAKPAVFFQDESYTSITAEELLKPTKADRQAGKVDEEAAAVILQDFLERPDLSQIEQELKNE
;
A
#
# COMPACT_ATOMS: atom_id res chain seq x y z
N MET A 1 -9.78 -12.76 -2.76
CA MET A 1 -8.83 -12.22 -1.76
C MET A 1 -8.99 -10.71 -1.71
N ARG A 2 -9.03 -10.16 -0.52
CA ARG A 2 -9.13 -8.70 -0.30
C ARG A 2 -7.78 -8.14 0.07
N VAL A 3 -7.38 -7.06 -0.59
CA VAL A 3 -6.04 -6.49 -0.49
C VAL A 3 -6.14 -5.03 -0.08
N LEU A 4 -5.35 -4.65 0.92
CA LEU A 4 -5.18 -3.26 1.30
C LEU A 4 -3.78 -2.82 0.83
N ALA A 5 -3.71 -1.76 0.05
CA ALA A 5 -2.44 -1.23 -0.46
C ALA A 5 -2.07 0.05 0.27
N LEU A 6 -0.78 0.21 0.51
CA LEU A 6 -0.22 1.37 1.19
C LEU A 6 0.89 2.00 0.33
N ASP A 7 0.84 3.31 0.21
CA ASP A 7 1.94 4.12 -0.30
C ASP A 7 2.50 4.89 0.89
N VAL A 8 3.60 4.39 1.45
CA VAL A 8 4.15 4.89 2.72
C VAL A 8 5.00 6.12 2.48
N GLY A 9 4.53 7.25 2.96
CA GLY A 9 5.28 8.51 2.93
C GLY A 9 5.69 8.93 4.33
N THR A 10 6.49 9.99 4.42
CA THR A 10 6.96 10.54 5.70
C THR A 10 5.89 11.36 6.43
N LYS A 11 4.97 11.96 5.68
CA LYS A 11 3.91 12.81 6.23
C LYS A 11 2.53 12.16 6.11
N ARG A 12 2.32 11.35 5.09
CA ARG A 12 1.03 10.75 4.76
C ARG A 12 1.22 9.37 4.17
N ILE A 13 0.23 8.53 4.36
CA ILE A 13 0.20 7.19 3.81
C ILE A 13 -1.05 7.10 2.94
N GLY A 14 -0.86 6.90 1.65
CA GLY A 14 -1.97 6.66 0.74
C GLY A 14 -2.52 5.25 0.92
N VAL A 15 -3.83 5.09 0.77
CA VAL A 15 -4.51 3.81 0.98
C VAL A 15 -5.39 3.50 -0.20
N ALA A 16 -5.35 2.26 -0.65
CA ALA A 16 -6.24 1.74 -1.68
C ALA A 16 -6.69 0.34 -1.30
N TYR A 17 -7.79 -0.09 -1.90
CA TYR A 17 -8.39 -1.38 -1.63
C TYR A 17 -8.79 -2.07 -2.93
N ALA A 18 -8.71 -3.38 -2.96
CA ALA A 18 -9.25 -4.18 -4.06
C ALA A 18 -9.67 -5.56 -3.58
N ASP A 19 -10.68 -6.09 -4.26
CA ASP A 19 -10.96 -7.52 -4.24
C ASP A 19 -10.37 -8.11 -5.53
N THR A 20 -9.54 -9.13 -5.42
CA THR A 20 -8.88 -9.73 -6.59
C THR A 20 -9.87 -10.32 -7.59
N ALA A 21 -11.06 -10.69 -7.15
CA ALA A 21 -12.12 -11.18 -8.03
C ALA A 21 -12.64 -10.07 -8.95
N VAL A 22 -12.62 -8.83 -8.50
CA VAL A 22 -13.08 -7.67 -9.28
C VAL A 22 -11.94 -7.05 -10.09
N ARG A 23 -10.72 -7.07 -9.56
CA ARG A 23 -9.49 -6.59 -10.20
C ARG A 23 -9.46 -5.10 -10.50
N ILE A 24 -10.13 -4.31 -9.67
CA ILE A 24 -10.11 -2.85 -9.77
C ILE A 24 -9.65 -2.27 -8.44
N ALA A 25 -8.58 -1.48 -8.48
CA ALA A 25 -8.08 -0.78 -7.31
C ALA A 25 -8.93 0.45 -7.03
N ILE A 26 -9.37 0.60 -5.79
CA ILE A 26 -10.23 1.70 -5.36
C ILE A 26 -9.47 2.54 -4.33
N PRO A 27 -9.26 3.85 -4.59
CA PRO A 27 -8.66 4.72 -3.58
C PRO A 27 -9.50 4.78 -2.32
N ARG A 28 -8.85 4.78 -1.16
CA ARG A 28 -9.52 4.82 0.15
C ARG A 28 -9.05 5.99 1.02
N GLY A 29 -8.51 7.01 0.41
CA GLY A 29 -8.05 8.18 1.12
C GLY A 29 -6.61 8.08 1.59
N MET A 30 -6.27 8.83 2.61
CA MET A 30 -4.92 8.87 3.15
C MET A 30 -4.97 8.92 4.68
N ILE A 31 -3.88 8.45 5.30
CA ILE A 31 -3.72 8.45 6.74
C ILE A 31 -2.54 9.36 7.07
N PRO A 32 -2.72 10.36 7.95
CA PRO A 32 -1.61 11.22 8.35
C PRO A 32 -0.63 10.46 9.26
N VAL A 33 0.65 10.76 9.14
CA VAL A 33 1.69 10.23 10.03
C VAL A 33 1.77 11.14 11.25
N ASP A 34 0.97 10.84 12.26
CA ASP A 34 0.77 11.70 13.44
C ASP A 34 0.99 10.96 14.78
N GLY A 35 1.53 9.76 14.73
CA GLY A 35 1.69 8.89 15.90
C GLY A 35 0.61 7.83 16.05
N ASN A 36 -0.51 7.96 15.34
CA ASN A 36 -1.63 7.01 15.36
C ASN A 36 -1.78 6.24 14.05
N GLU A 37 -0.82 6.35 13.13
CA GLU A 37 -0.93 5.77 11.80
C GLU A 37 -1.03 4.25 11.84
N LEU A 38 -0.33 3.58 12.75
CA LEU A 38 -0.40 2.12 12.84
C LEU A 38 -1.79 1.65 13.26
N ALA A 39 -2.38 2.32 14.25
CA ALA A 39 -3.74 2.02 14.71
C ALA A 39 -4.77 2.30 13.60
N ALA A 40 -4.58 3.37 12.85
CA ALA A 40 -5.50 3.74 11.77
C ALA A 40 -5.44 2.72 10.63
N ILE A 41 -4.25 2.24 10.27
CA ILE A 41 -4.08 1.21 9.24
C ILE A 41 -4.71 -0.11 9.72
N ALA A 42 -4.47 -0.50 10.96
CA ALA A 42 -5.03 -1.73 11.52
C ALA A 42 -6.56 -1.68 11.51
N LYS A 43 -7.13 -0.52 11.84
CA LYS A 43 -8.59 -0.33 11.79
C LYS A 43 -9.11 -0.46 10.35
N GLN A 44 -8.45 0.17 9.40
CA GLN A 44 -8.84 0.10 7.98
C GLN A 44 -8.75 -1.33 7.47
N TYR A 45 -7.69 -2.05 7.84
CA TYR A 45 -7.49 -3.44 7.48
C TYR A 45 -8.66 -4.31 7.95
N ARG A 46 -9.11 -4.10 9.19
CA ARG A 46 -10.25 -4.85 9.74
C ARG A 46 -11.57 -4.46 9.06
N LEU A 47 -11.80 -3.16 8.85
CA LEU A 47 -13.03 -2.66 8.23
C LEU A 47 -13.20 -3.20 6.81
N GLU A 48 -12.11 -3.26 6.05
CA GLU A 48 -12.13 -3.78 4.69
C GLU A 48 -12.09 -5.31 4.66
N LYS A 49 -11.90 -5.94 5.80
CA LYS A 49 -11.73 -7.40 5.91
C LYS A 49 -10.61 -7.89 5.00
N ALA A 50 -9.50 -7.18 5.01
CA ALA A 50 -8.37 -7.48 4.14
C ALA A 50 -7.69 -8.79 4.55
N ASP A 51 -7.20 -9.51 3.56
CA ASP A 51 -6.47 -10.76 3.74
C ASP A 51 -4.96 -10.53 3.72
N CYS A 52 -4.51 -9.45 3.10
CA CYS A 52 -3.09 -9.10 3.03
C CYS A 52 -2.92 -7.62 2.77
N ILE A 53 -1.67 -7.18 2.91
CA ILE A 53 -1.26 -5.80 2.62
C ILE A 53 -0.27 -5.84 1.47
N VAL A 54 -0.37 -4.87 0.57
CA VAL A 54 0.63 -4.60 -0.46
C VAL A 54 1.22 -3.23 -0.16
N SER A 55 2.54 -3.15 -0.04
CA SER A 55 3.24 -1.88 0.15
C SER A 55 4.05 -1.55 -1.09
N GLY A 56 3.99 -0.30 -1.52
CA GLY A 56 4.91 0.20 -2.52
C GLY A 56 6.34 0.11 -2.00
N ARG A 57 7.28 -0.18 -2.87
CA ARG A 57 8.70 -0.22 -2.53
C ARG A 57 9.45 0.68 -3.51
N PRO A 58 9.82 1.91 -3.06
CA PRO A 58 10.51 2.83 -3.95
C PRO A 58 11.93 2.33 -4.23
N ARG A 59 12.37 2.48 -5.47
CA ARG A 59 13.74 2.18 -5.92
C ARG A 59 14.21 3.35 -6.77
N ASN A 60 15.54 3.54 -6.83
CA ASN A 60 16.08 4.55 -7.73
C ASN A 60 15.97 4.10 -9.19
N ASN A 61 16.41 4.95 -10.12
CA ASN A 61 16.33 4.66 -11.56
C ASN A 61 17.12 3.42 -11.99
N SER A 62 18.10 3.00 -11.18
CA SER A 62 18.89 1.79 -11.41
C SER A 62 18.26 0.54 -10.77
N GLY A 63 17.12 0.69 -10.11
CA GLY A 63 16.45 -0.40 -9.41
C GLY A 63 17.09 -0.76 -8.08
N GLU A 64 18.00 0.07 -7.57
CA GLU A 64 18.68 -0.16 -6.30
C GLU A 64 17.85 0.29 -5.11
N GLU A 65 18.09 -0.32 -3.96
CA GLU A 65 17.47 0.08 -2.70
C GLU A 65 18.05 1.43 -2.25
N THR A 66 17.19 2.25 -1.65
CA THR A 66 17.52 3.58 -1.16
C THR A 66 17.18 3.69 0.33
N ARG A 67 17.50 4.84 0.95
CA ARG A 67 17.08 5.13 2.32
C ARG A 67 15.55 5.10 2.46
N GLN A 68 14.85 5.53 1.43
CA GLN A 68 13.39 5.49 1.41
C GLN A 68 12.88 4.05 1.39
N THR A 69 13.54 3.15 0.67
CA THR A 69 13.23 1.71 0.69
C THR A 69 13.35 1.16 2.11
N GLN A 70 14.45 1.50 2.79
CA GLN A 70 14.67 1.05 4.16
C GLN A 70 13.62 1.60 5.11
N MET A 71 13.25 2.87 4.96
CA MET A 71 12.20 3.49 5.75
C MET A 71 10.87 2.74 5.62
N VAL A 72 10.51 2.36 4.41
CA VAL A 72 9.28 1.61 4.13
C VAL A 72 9.35 0.23 4.79
N GLN A 73 10.47 -0.47 4.66
CA GLN A 73 10.64 -1.79 5.27
C GLN A 73 10.53 -1.71 6.80
N ASP A 74 11.17 -0.72 7.41
CA ASP A 74 11.10 -0.51 8.86
C ASP A 74 9.67 -0.20 9.31
N PHE A 75 8.96 0.60 8.53
CA PHE A 75 7.56 0.92 8.82
C PHE A 75 6.69 -0.33 8.77
N ILE A 76 6.85 -1.16 7.75
CA ILE A 76 6.05 -2.40 7.62
C ILE A 76 6.35 -3.36 8.77
N GLU A 77 7.60 -3.47 9.19
CA GLU A 77 7.97 -4.28 10.34
C GLU A 77 7.27 -3.77 11.61
N SER A 78 7.28 -2.46 11.83
CA SER A 78 6.58 -1.85 12.95
C SER A 78 5.07 -2.12 12.90
N LEU A 79 4.49 -2.07 11.70
CA LEU A 79 3.07 -2.35 11.51
C LEU A 79 2.73 -3.81 11.87
N GLN A 80 3.53 -4.76 11.39
CA GLN A 80 3.34 -6.17 11.73
C GLN A 80 3.47 -6.42 13.22
N ASN A 81 4.46 -5.79 13.85
CA ASN A 81 4.64 -5.89 15.30
C ASN A 81 3.47 -5.28 16.06
N TYR A 82 2.91 -4.19 15.56
CA TYR A 82 1.71 -3.58 16.15
C TYR A 82 0.55 -4.56 16.17
N PHE A 83 0.30 -5.27 15.07
CA PHE A 83 -0.75 -6.28 15.01
C PHE A 83 -0.52 -7.36 16.09
N ALA A 84 0.69 -7.89 16.16
CA ALA A 84 1.04 -8.94 17.12
C ALA A 84 0.88 -8.46 18.58
N GLU A 85 1.32 -7.25 18.87
CA GLU A 85 1.23 -6.66 20.21
C GLU A 85 -0.22 -6.41 20.64
N ASN A 86 -1.13 -6.28 19.69
CA ASN A 86 -2.56 -6.08 19.96
C ASN A 86 -3.38 -7.36 19.83
N GLY A 87 -2.71 -8.51 19.90
CA GLY A 87 -3.39 -9.80 19.89
C GLY A 87 -3.94 -10.23 18.54
N GLN A 88 -3.47 -9.63 17.46
CA GLN A 88 -3.91 -9.94 16.11
C GLN A 88 -2.80 -10.67 15.34
N ALA A 89 -3.20 -11.51 14.39
CA ALA A 89 -2.24 -12.17 13.52
C ALA A 89 -1.52 -11.12 12.66
N LYS A 90 -0.20 -11.27 12.51
CA LYS A 90 0.57 -10.40 11.61
C LYS A 90 0.03 -10.55 10.20
N PRO A 91 -0.31 -9.44 9.52
CA PRO A 91 -0.77 -9.54 8.14
C PRO A 91 0.39 -9.96 7.22
N ALA A 92 0.07 -10.76 6.20
CA ALA A 92 1.01 -11.01 5.13
C ALA A 92 1.21 -9.69 4.36
N VAL A 93 2.46 -9.36 4.06
CA VAL A 93 2.79 -8.13 3.33
C VAL A 93 3.59 -8.50 2.09
N PHE A 94 3.13 -8.01 0.96
CA PHE A 94 3.84 -8.14 -0.32
C PHE A 94 4.32 -6.76 -0.73
N PHE A 95 5.48 -6.71 -1.38
CA PHE A 95 6.01 -5.46 -1.89
C PHE A 95 5.79 -5.41 -3.40
N GLN A 96 5.39 -4.25 -3.86
CA GLN A 96 5.26 -3.94 -5.29
C GLN A 96 6.22 -2.81 -5.59
N ASP A 97 7.18 -3.04 -6.48
CA ASP A 97 8.13 -2.00 -6.84
C ASP A 97 7.38 -0.84 -7.49
N GLU A 98 7.67 0.37 -7.00
CA GLU A 98 7.19 1.59 -7.62
C GLU A 98 7.96 1.78 -8.92
N SER A 99 7.21 1.74 -10.01
CA SER A 99 7.77 1.92 -11.35
C SER A 99 7.41 3.32 -11.85
N TYR A 100 7.75 3.60 -13.09
CA TYR A 100 7.33 4.82 -13.76
C TYR A 100 5.82 5.03 -13.78
N THR A 101 5.04 4.02 -13.41
CA THR A 101 3.58 4.10 -13.34
C THR A 101 3.13 5.15 -12.34
N SER A 102 3.81 5.29 -11.20
CA SER A 102 3.50 6.35 -10.21
C SER A 102 3.67 7.74 -10.80
N ILE A 103 4.75 7.96 -11.55
CA ILE A 103 5.02 9.23 -12.24
C ILE A 103 3.94 9.47 -13.27
N THR A 104 3.57 8.43 -14.03
CA THR A 104 2.51 8.51 -15.02
C THR A 104 1.17 8.89 -14.41
N ALA A 105 0.86 8.34 -13.24
CA ALA A 105 -0.36 8.68 -12.53
C ALA A 105 -0.39 10.15 -12.14
N GLU A 106 0.73 10.70 -11.66
CA GLU A 106 0.86 12.12 -11.34
C GLU A 106 0.68 12.99 -12.58
N GLU A 107 1.28 12.60 -13.70
CA GLU A 107 1.16 13.32 -14.97
C GLU A 107 -0.26 13.30 -15.50
N LEU A 108 -0.91 12.15 -15.47
CA LEU A 108 -2.27 11.99 -15.98
C LEU A 108 -3.28 12.76 -15.15
N LEU A 109 -3.12 12.75 -13.86
CA LEU A 109 -4.03 13.43 -12.94
C LEU A 109 -3.78 14.94 -12.92
N LYS A 110 -2.56 15.39 -13.22
CA LYS A 110 -2.15 16.80 -13.17
C LYS A 110 -2.78 17.49 -11.95
N PRO A 111 -2.55 16.99 -10.74
CA PRO A 111 -3.26 17.47 -9.58
C PRO A 111 -2.95 18.93 -9.30
N THR A 112 -3.96 19.66 -8.85
CA THR A 112 -3.78 21.03 -8.40
C THR A 112 -3.00 21.04 -7.09
N LYS A 113 -2.51 22.22 -6.69
CA LYS A 113 -1.86 22.38 -5.41
C LYS A 113 -2.78 21.97 -4.25
N ALA A 114 -4.06 22.29 -4.36
CA ALA A 114 -5.06 21.91 -3.36
C ALA A 114 -5.22 20.38 -3.27
N ASP A 115 -5.24 19.69 -4.40
CA ASP A 115 -5.33 18.23 -4.45
C ASP A 115 -4.13 17.57 -3.78
N ARG A 116 -2.93 18.10 -3.99
CA ARG A 116 -1.72 17.60 -3.35
C ARG A 116 -1.77 17.79 -1.83
N GLN A 117 -2.23 18.94 -1.39
CA GLN A 117 -2.40 19.25 0.03
C GLN A 117 -3.46 18.36 0.68
N ALA A 118 -4.48 18.00 -0.07
CA ALA A 118 -5.53 17.09 0.40
C ALA A 118 -5.14 15.61 0.38
N GLY A 119 -3.94 15.28 -0.13
CA GLY A 119 -3.45 13.91 -0.19
C GLY A 119 -3.99 13.07 -1.34
N LYS A 120 -4.65 13.67 -2.32
CA LYS A 120 -5.21 12.94 -3.46
C LYS A 120 -4.16 12.24 -4.30
N VAL A 121 -2.96 12.83 -4.42
CA VAL A 121 -1.85 12.22 -5.16
C VAL A 121 -1.41 10.93 -4.48
N ASP A 122 -1.34 10.92 -3.15
CA ASP A 122 -0.90 9.75 -2.37
C ASP A 122 -1.92 8.62 -2.46
N GLU A 123 -3.20 8.96 -2.41
CA GLU A 123 -4.30 8.00 -2.54
C GLU A 123 -4.31 7.36 -3.92
N GLU A 124 -4.11 8.16 -4.97
CA GLU A 124 -4.03 7.65 -6.35
C GLU A 124 -2.76 6.82 -6.58
N ALA A 125 -1.65 7.21 -5.96
CA ALA A 125 -0.40 6.45 -6.02
C ALA A 125 -0.59 5.06 -5.40
N ALA A 126 -1.30 4.97 -4.27
CA ALA A 126 -1.62 3.68 -3.67
C ALA A 126 -2.49 2.83 -4.59
N ALA A 127 -3.45 3.43 -5.28
CA ALA A 127 -4.30 2.72 -6.25
C ALA A 127 -3.49 2.21 -7.44
N VAL A 128 -2.51 2.98 -7.93
CA VAL A 128 -1.63 2.55 -9.02
C VAL A 128 -0.76 1.37 -8.57
N ILE A 129 -0.18 1.44 -7.38
CA ILE A 129 0.59 0.34 -6.80
C ILE A 129 -0.26 -0.93 -6.74
N LEU A 130 -1.48 -0.79 -6.26
CA LEU A 130 -2.40 -1.93 -6.14
C LEU A 130 -2.79 -2.48 -7.51
N GLN A 131 -3.08 -1.62 -8.48
CA GLN A 131 -3.44 -2.06 -9.82
C GLN A 131 -2.30 -2.85 -10.47
N ASP A 132 -1.05 -2.38 -10.30
CA ASP A 132 0.13 -3.11 -10.77
C ASP A 132 0.23 -4.49 -10.11
N PHE A 133 -0.06 -4.58 -8.82
CA PHE A 133 -0.07 -5.85 -8.11
C PHE A 133 -1.15 -6.79 -8.66
N LEU A 134 -2.35 -6.28 -8.92
CA LEU A 134 -3.47 -7.06 -9.46
C LEU A 134 -3.18 -7.63 -10.85
N GLU A 135 -2.31 -6.96 -11.60
CA GLU A 135 -1.93 -7.36 -12.96
C GLU A 135 -0.70 -8.28 -13.00
N ARG A 136 -0.16 -8.66 -11.84
CA ARG A 136 0.99 -9.56 -11.79
C ARG A 136 0.63 -10.94 -12.30
N PRO A 137 1.53 -11.57 -13.11
CA PRO A 137 1.28 -12.92 -13.62
C PRO A 137 1.21 -13.97 -12.52
N ASP A 138 1.82 -13.73 -11.36
CA ASP A 138 1.86 -14.66 -10.24
C ASP A 138 0.76 -14.44 -9.19
N LEU A 139 -0.25 -13.61 -9.51
CA LEU A 139 -1.31 -13.27 -8.56
C LEU A 139 -2.05 -14.51 -8.04
N SER A 140 -2.43 -15.42 -8.90
CA SER A 140 -3.16 -16.63 -8.49
C SER A 140 -2.30 -17.54 -7.60
N GLN A 141 -0.99 -17.56 -7.83
CA GLN A 141 -0.06 -18.30 -6.97
C GLN A 141 0.02 -17.67 -5.59
N ILE A 142 0.07 -16.35 -5.51
CA ILE A 142 0.05 -15.61 -4.24
C ILE A 142 -1.24 -15.91 -3.46
N GLU A 143 -2.38 -15.88 -4.13
CA GLU A 143 -3.66 -16.21 -3.52
C GLU A 143 -3.68 -17.62 -2.94
N GLN A 144 -3.10 -18.57 -3.67
CA GLN A 144 -3.03 -19.96 -3.25
C GLN A 144 -2.14 -20.14 -2.02
N GLU A 145 -0.99 -19.46 -1.99
CA GLU A 145 -0.07 -19.49 -0.85
C GLU A 145 -0.73 -18.97 0.41
N LEU A 146 -1.53 -17.91 0.32
CA LEU A 146 -2.25 -17.36 1.46
C LEU A 146 -3.32 -18.30 1.99
N LYS A 147 -4.00 -19.02 1.12
CA LYS A 147 -5.03 -19.99 1.52
C LYS A 147 -4.45 -21.21 2.25
N ASN A 148 -3.18 -21.52 1.99
CA ASN A 148 -2.51 -22.69 2.56
C ASN A 148 -1.82 -22.40 3.90
N GLU A 149 -1.87 -21.15 4.36
CA GLU A 149 -1.33 -20.77 5.67
C GLU A 149 -2.33 -20.98 6.81
#